data_83b526b2c6ab87731ff0c3e1d1fe7665
#
_entry.id   83b526b2c6ab87731ff0c3e1d1fe7665
#
_cell.length_a   1.000
_cell.length_b   1.000
_cell.length_c   1.000
_cell.angle_alpha   90.00
_cell.angle_beta   90.00
_cell.angle_gamma   90.00
#
_symmetry.space_group_name_H-M   'P 1'
#
loop_
_entity.id
_entity.type
_entity.pdbx_description
1 polymer ?
#
loop_
_entity_poly.entity_id
_entity_poly.type
_entity_poly.pdbx_seq_one_letter_code
_entity_poly.pdbx_strand_id
1 'polypeptide(L)'
;MKNNIKCIINRCMSRKFIQLILEAKGNKGLSIFDIDETLFHSKAKVKVKTGRKVVKVLTNIEFNSYKLKKGEKFDFGQFKSAKIFKQTSAPIGKMIAKTKAIIKNAVAKGSEVIFVTARGDMDDRKLFISAFEAYGIDMDNVYVERAGNLGLDSSAKNKEIVFKKYLDTGKYKRIRLFDDHIENLYALLSLRDNYPDVTFEAYRVKKDGSTNKIRK
;
A
#
# COMPACT_ATOMS: atom_id res chain seq x y z
N MET A 1 -39.09 7.50 -1.49
CA MET A 1 -38.51 7.28 -0.16
C MET A 1 -37.18 8.00 0.11
N LYS A 2 -36.34 8.36 -0.87
CA LYS A 2 -35.05 9.08 -0.64
C LYS A 2 -35.18 10.55 -0.17
N ASN A 3 -36.30 11.22 -0.46
CA ASN A 3 -36.48 12.63 -0.09
C ASN A 3 -36.94 12.87 1.36
N ASN A 4 -37.52 11.87 2.04
CA ASN A 4 -37.98 12.01 3.41
C ASN A 4 -36.83 11.94 4.45
N ILE A 5 -35.74 11.21 4.15
CA ILE A 5 -34.61 11.08 5.07
C ILE A 5 -33.80 12.39 5.16
N LYS A 6 -33.64 13.13 4.03
CA LYS A 6 -33.00 14.46 4.05
C LYS A 6 -33.78 15.51 4.87
N CYS A 7 -35.14 15.42 4.88
CA CYS A 7 -35.96 16.33 5.60
C CYS A 7 -35.93 16.09 7.13
N ILE A 8 -35.80 14.83 7.57
CA ILE A 8 -35.75 14.45 8.98
C ILE A 8 -34.40 14.85 9.60
N ILE A 9 -33.29 14.67 8.89
CA ILE A 9 -31.96 15.05 9.36
C ILE A 9 -31.84 16.57 9.56
N ASN A 10 -32.44 17.40 8.71
CA ASN A 10 -32.37 18.86 8.83
C ASN A 10 -33.26 19.44 9.95
N ARG A 11 -34.21 18.69 10.51
CA ARG A 11 -35.10 19.16 11.58
C ARG A 11 -34.61 18.84 13.01
N CYS A 12 -33.76 17.83 13.19
CA CYS A 12 -33.38 17.38 14.54
C CYS A 12 -31.92 17.65 14.93
N MET A 13 -31.06 18.08 13.98
CA MET A 13 -29.66 18.35 14.30
C MET A 13 -29.30 19.81 14.13
N SER A 14 -28.61 20.39 15.13
CA SER A 14 -28.13 21.77 15.02
C SER A 14 -27.19 21.90 13.80
N ARG A 15 -27.22 23.09 13.13
CA ARG A 15 -26.31 23.38 12.00
C ARG A 15 -24.84 23.11 12.36
N LYS A 16 -24.42 23.40 13.62
CA LYS A 16 -23.09 23.12 14.14
C LYS A 16 -22.79 21.61 14.15
N PHE A 17 -23.76 20.75 14.47
CA PHE A 17 -23.54 19.30 14.52
C PHE A 17 -23.47 18.69 13.12
N ILE A 18 -24.28 19.20 12.16
CA ILE A 18 -24.19 18.83 10.75
C ILE A 18 -22.85 19.29 10.17
N GLN A 19 -22.40 20.51 10.51
CA GLN A 19 -21.10 21.02 10.13
C GLN A 19 -19.95 20.14 10.69
N LEU A 20 -20.02 19.76 11.97
CA LEU A 20 -19.06 18.85 12.61
C LEU A 20 -19.01 17.46 11.96
N ILE A 21 -20.18 16.91 11.56
CA ILE A 21 -20.24 15.63 10.84
C ILE A 21 -19.66 15.76 9.43
N LEU A 22 -19.91 16.88 8.74
CA LEU A 22 -19.36 17.14 7.42
C LEU A 22 -17.85 17.39 7.49
N GLU A 23 -17.37 18.12 8.50
CA GLU A 23 -15.96 18.36 8.76
C GLU A 23 -15.24 17.06 9.19
N ALA A 24 -15.88 16.23 10.02
CA ALA A 24 -15.35 14.90 10.38
C ALA A 24 -15.26 13.95 9.18
N LYS A 25 -16.20 14.01 8.24
CA LYS A 25 -16.13 13.26 6.97
C LYS A 25 -15.06 13.80 6.01
N GLY A 26 -14.72 15.10 6.10
CA GLY A 26 -13.83 15.78 5.16
C GLY A 26 -12.34 15.79 5.54
N ASN A 27 -11.96 15.37 6.75
CA ASN A 27 -10.57 15.49 7.24
C ASN A 27 -9.83 14.17 7.39
N LYS A 28 -10.34 13.06 6.86
CA LYS A 28 -9.68 11.77 6.95
C LYS A 28 -8.40 11.75 6.14
N GLY A 29 -7.37 11.18 6.73
CA GLY A 29 -6.12 10.87 6.05
C GLY A 29 -6.06 9.40 5.66
N LEU A 30 -5.43 9.10 4.53
CA LEU A 30 -5.03 7.76 4.13
C LEU A 30 -3.51 7.64 4.18
N SER A 31 -3.00 6.66 4.91
CA SER A 31 -1.57 6.33 4.91
C SER A 31 -1.37 4.99 4.24
N ILE A 32 -0.52 4.96 3.24
CA ILE A 32 -0.22 3.81 2.41
C ILE A 32 1.23 3.40 2.64
N PHE A 33 1.45 2.12 2.87
CA PHE A 33 2.79 1.53 2.95
C PHE A 33 2.94 0.42 1.92
N ASP A 34 4.03 0.44 1.19
CA ASP A 34 4.51 -0.75 0.50
C ASP A 34 5.08 -1.75 1.53
N ILE A 35 5.27 -2.99 1.12
CA ILE A 35 5.72 -4.07 2.01
C ILE A 35 7.19 -4.41 1.77
N ASP A 36 7.55 -4.81 0.55
CA ASP A 36 8.88 -5.28 0.21
C ASP A 36 9.87 -4.12 0.13
N GLU A 37 11.03 -4.24 0.80
CA GLU A 37 12.05 -3.20 0.92
C GLU A 37 11.54 -1.87 1.57
N THR A 38 10.28 -1.88 2.05
CA THR A 38 9.65 -0.77 2.76
C THR A 38 9.38 -1.12 4.23
N LEU A 39 8.62 -2.18 4.51
CA LEU A 39 8.38 -2.69 5.86
C LEU A 39 9.32 -3.85 6.20
N PHE A 40 9.66 -4.64 5.21
CA PHE A 40 10.51 -5.82 5.35
C PHE A 40 11.52 -5.92 4.22
N HIS A 41 12.75 -6.28 4.55
CA HIS A 41 13.71 -6.78 3.57
C HIS A 41 13.32 -8.20 3.19
N SER A 42 12.84 -8.38 1.97
CA SER A 42 12.40 -9.67 1.47
C SER A 42 13.56 -10.47 0.86
N LYS A 43 13.68 -11.75 1.24
CA LYS A 43 14.61 -12.68 0.60
C LYS A 43 13.97 -13.54 -0.50
N ALA A 44 12.68 -13.31 -0.80
CA ALA A 44 12.02 -13.97 -1.93
C ALA A 44 12.76 -13.65 -3.23
N LYS A 45 12.84 -14.63 -4.12
CA LYS A 45 13.56 -14.54 -5.39
C LYS A 45 12.64 -14.76 -6.57
N VAL A 46 12.93 -14.07 -7.67
CA VAL A 46 12.27 -14.29 -8.95
C VAL A 46 13.06 -15.33 -9.74
N LYS A 47 12.38 -16.38 -10.21
CA LYS A 47 13.01 -17.36 -11.10
C LYS A 47 12.74 -16.95 -12.55
N VAL A 48 13.78 -17.04 -13.39
CA VAL A 48 13.64 -16.96 -14.84
C VAL A 48 13.57 -18.37 -15.38
N LYS A 49 12.55 -18.67 -16.16
CA LYS A 49 12.29 -20.01 -16.72
C LYS A 49 12.24 -19.98 -18.23
N THR A 50 12.78 -21.00 -18.87
CA THR A 50 12.53 -21.35 -20.28
C THR A 50 11.82 -22.71 -20.28
N GLY A 51 10.55 -22.72 -20.67
CA GLY A 51 9.68 -23.87 -20.46
C GLY A 51 9.60 -24.25 -18.97
N ARG A 52 9.98 -25.48 -18.63
CA ARG A 52 10.01 -25.98 -17.23
C ARG A 52 11.34 -25.75 -16.52
N LYS A 53 12.41 -25.39 -17.24
CA LYS A 53 13.78 -25.25 -16.70
C LYS A 53 13.98 -23.87 -16.10
N VAL A 54 14.51 -23.81 -14.86
CA VAL A 54 14.98 -22.56 -14.24
C VAL A 54 16.35 -22.25 -14.83
N VAL A 55 16.48 -21.12 -15.51
CA VAL A 55 17.74 -20.67 -16.15
C VAL A 55 18.47 -19.63 -15.33
N LYS A 56 17.75 -18.89 -14.47
CA LYS A 56 18.34 -17.90 -13.57
C LYS A 56 17.46 -17.69 -12.33
N VAL A 57 18.07 -17.25 -11.23
CA VAL A 57 17.38 -16.84 -10.00
C VAL A 57 17.85 -15.43 -9.67
N LEU A 58 16.90 -14.51 -9.54
CA LEU A 58 17.16 -13.07 -9.36
C LEU A 58 16.73 -12.63 -7.96
N THR A 59 17.51 -11.76 -7.36
CA THR A 59 17.10 -10.94 -6.23
C THR A 59 16.15 -9.82 -6.72
N ASN A 60 15.51 -9.08 -5.80
CA ASN A 60 14.67 -7.92 -6.15
C ASN A 60 15.47 -6.87 -6.94
N ILE A 61 16.73 -6.64 -6.57
CA ILE A 61 17.59 -5.66 -7.24
C ILE A 61 17.89 -6.11 -8.68
N GLU A 62 18.31 -7.38 -8.84
CA GLU A 62 18.60 -7.94 -10.16
C GLU A 62 17.36 -8.02 -11.05
N PHE A 63 16.19 -8.30 -10.47
CA PHE A 63 14.92 -8.34 -11.20
C PHE A 63 14.59 -6.99 -11.85
N ASN A 64 14.78 -5.87 -11.13
CA ASN A 64 14.47 -4.53 -11.64
C ASN A 64 15.29 -4.14 -12.88
N SER A 65 16.44 -4.78 -13.10
CA SER A 65 17.33 -4.52 -14.24
C SER A 65 17.34 -5.63 -15.29
N TYR A 66 16.73 -6.79 -14.99
CA TYR A 66 16.79 -7.96 -15.88
C TYR A 66 15.79 -7.84 -17.04
N LYS A 67 16.30 -7.96 -18.26
CA LYS A 67 15.48 -8.04 -19.47
C LYS A 67 15.36 -9.50 -19.91
N LEU A 68 14.11 -9.99 -20.03
CA LEU A 68 13.83 -11.32 -20.50
C LEU A 68 14.37 -11.53 -21.94
N LYS A 69 15.02 -12.67 -22.16
CA LYS A 69 15.40 -13.14 -23.49
C LYS A 69 14.21 -13.85 -24.16
N LYS A 70 14.34 -14.10 -25.47
CA LYS A 70 13.30 -14.84 -26.22
C LYS A 70 13.02 -16.22 -25.58
N GLY A 71 11.77 -16.47 -25.26
CA GLY A 71 11.31 -17.71 -24.63
C GLY A 71 11.44 -17.78 -23.11
N GLU A 72 12.03 -16.75 -22.46
CA GLU A 72 12.09 -16.67 -21.01
C GLU A 72 10.79 -16.08 -20.42
N LYS A 73 10.45 -16.52 -19.21
CA LYS A 73 9.33 -15.98 -18.41
C LYS A 73 9.75 -15.87 -16.95
N PHE A 74 9.21 -14.86 -16.25
CA PHE A 74 9.37 -14.75 -14.81
C PHE A 74 8.43 -15.71 -14.07
N ASP A 75 8.94 -16.30 -13.00
CA ASP A 75 8.18 -17.09 -12.04
C ASP A 75 8.31 -16.44 -10.65
N PHE A 76 7.20 -15.92 -10.18
CA PHE A 76 7.06 -15.23 -8.88
C PHE A 76 6.56 -16.17 -7.77
N GLY A 77 6.69 -17.48 -7.91
CA GLY A 77 6.16 -18.46 -6.96
C GLY A 77 6.60 -18.21 -5.51
N GLN A 78 7.85 -17.75 -5.27
CA GLN A 78 8.30 -17.40 -3.92
C GLN A 78 7.59 -16.17 -3.33
N PHE A 79 7.15 -15.25 -4.16
CA PHE A 79 6.39 -14.07 -3.72
C PHE A 79 4.93 -14.39 -3.35
N LYS A 80 4.43 -15.57 -3.72
CA LYS A 80 3.12 -16.08 -3.34
C LYS A 80 3.16 -16.91 -2.05
N SER A 81 4.34 -17.26 -1.55
CA SER A 81 4.47 -18.11 -0.37
C SER A 81 4.54 -17.28 0.92
N ALA A 82 3.49 -17.38 1.73
CA ALA A 82 3.42 -16.80 3.06
C ALA A 82 4.48 -17.38 3.99
N LYS A 83 4.77 -18.68 3.85
CA LYS A 83 5.83 -19.35 4.62
C LYS A 83 7.20 -18.74 4.34
N ILE A 84 7.56 -18.56 3.06
CA ILE A 84 8.83 -17.93 2.67
C ILE A 84 8.87 -16.51 3.20
N PHE A 85 7.79 -15.73 3.02
CA PHE A 85 7.71 -14.37 3.54
C PHE A 85 7.98 -14.33 5.05
N LYS A 86 7.24 -15.10 5.85
CA LYS A 86 7.35 -15.09 7.31
C LYS A 86 8.72 -15.56 7.82
N GLN A 87 9.31 -16.57 7.18
CA GLN A 87 10.57 -17.17 7.63
C GLN A 87 11.81 -16.41 7.19
N THR A 88 11.75 -15.68 6.09
CA THR A 88 12.96 -15.12 5.46
C THR A 88 12.98 -13.60 5.38
N SER A 89 11.85 -12.93 5.60
CA SER A 89 11.81 -11.47 5.58
C SER A 89 12.24 -10.89 6.93
N ALA A 90 13.15 -9.91 6.87
CA ALA A 90 13.64 -9.21 8.07
C ALA A 90 12.93 -7.84 8.20
N PRO A 91 12.41 -7.47 9.39
CA PRO A 91 11.72 -6.20 9.56
C PRO A 91 12.67 -5.01 9.45
N ILE A 92 12.20 -3.93 8.83
CA ILE A 92 12.88 -2.64 8.82
C ILE A 92 12.43 -1.86 10.07
N GLY A 93 13.17 -1.98 11.18
CA GLY A 93 12.75 -1.57 12.51
C GLY A 93 12.20 -0.14 12.59
N LYS A 94 12.87 0.84 11.94
CA LYS A 94 12.40 2.24 11.90
C LYS A 94 11.03 2.36 11.20
N MET A 95 10.80 1.59 10.14
CA MET A 95 9.52 1.61 9.43
C MET A 95 8.44 0.87 10.20
N ILE A 96 8.75 -0.25 10.84
CA ILE A 96 7.80 -0.94 11.72
C ILE A 96 7.34 -0.01 12.85
N ALA A 97 8.27 0.67 13.54
CA ALA A 97 7.93 1.61 14.60
C ALA A 97 7.06 2.79 14.08
N LYS A 98 7.43 3.35 12.93
CA LYS A 98 6.66 4.42 12.27
C LYS A 98 5.25 3.95 11.89
N THR A 99 5.11 2.76 11.33
CA THR A 99 3.82 2.19 10.92
C THR A 99 2.91 1.99 12.12
N LYS A 100 3.41 1.41 13.21
CA LYS A 100 2.66 1.24 14.47
C LYS A 100 2.15 2.56 15.02
N ALA A 101 3.02 3.59 15.07
CA ALA A 101 2.63 4.92 15.54
C ALA A 101 1.56 5.56 14.62
N ILE A 102 1.68 5.37 13.31
CA ILE A 102 0.70 5.90 12.34
C ILE A 102 -0.64 5.17 12.47
N ILE A 103 -0.66 3.85 12.61
CA ILE A 103 -1.89 3.07 12.81
C ILE A 103 -2.61 3.56 14.08
N LYS A 104 -1.91 3.61 15.22
CA LYS A 104 -2.47 4.10 16.49
C LYS A 104 -3.09 5.49 16.36
N ASN A 105 -2.41 6.43 15.72
CA ASN A 105 -2.90 7.78 15.50
C ASN A 105 -4.04 7.86 14.48
N ALA A 106 -4.01 7.00 13.44
CA ALA A 106 -5.04 6.94 12.43
C ALA A 106 -6.37 6.46 13.02
N VAL A 107 -6.35 5.36 13.77
CA VAL A 107 -7.53 4.83 14.47
C VAL A 107 -8.15 5.89 15.38
N ALA A 108 -7.34 6.56 16.20
CA ALA A 108 -7.81 7.60 17.11
C ALA A 108 -8.45 8.81 16.40
N LYS A 109 -8.11 9.05 15.13
CA LYS A 109 -8.60 10.20 14.34
C LYS A 109 -9.59 9.80 13.24
N GLY A 110 -10.02 8.54 13.19
CA GLY A 110 -10.89 8.03 12.13
C GLY A 110 -10.25 8.06 10.73
N SER A 111 -8.92 8.15 10.64
CA SER A 111 -8.14 8.01 9.41
C SER A 111 -7.86 6.53 9.13
N GLU A 112 -7.40 6.21 7.93
CA GLU A 112 -7.20 4.83 7.50
C GLU A 112 -5.72 4.55 7.16
N VAL A 113 -5.32 3.29 7.37
CA VAL A 113 -4.00 2.78 6.96
C VAL A 113 -4.21 1.54 6.09
N ILE A 114 -3.53 1.51 4.96
CA ILE A 114 -3.51 0.34 4.08
C ILE A 114 -2.08 -0.04 3.71
N PHE A 115 -1.87 -1.32 3.45
CA PHE A 115 -0.66 -1.79 2.79
C PHE A 115 -0.97 -2.07 1.32
N VAL A 116 -0.11 -1.62 0.41
CA VAL A 116 -0.27 -1.84 -1.03
C VAL A 116 1.00 -2.49 -1.56
N THR A 117 0.91 -3.74 -1.95
CA THR A 117 2.06 -4.52 -2.41
C THR A 117 1.94 -4.93 -3.87
N ALA A 118 3.07 -5.04 -4.57
CA ALA A 118 3.16 -5.64 -5.88
C ALA A 118 2.97 -7.18 -5.87
N ARG A 119 2.90 -7.79 -4.69
CA ARG A 119 2.56 -9.21 -4.56
C ARG A 119 1.12 -9.45 -4.99
N GLY A 120 0.86 -10.63 -5.57
CA GLY A 120 -0.47 -11.16 -5.76
C GLY A 120 -0.99 -11.89 -4.51
N ASP A 121 -2.00 -12.74 -4.69
CA ASP A 121 -2.54 -13.55 -3.61
C ASP A 121 -1.51 -14.49 -3.01
N MET A 122 -1.52 -14.56 -1.69
CA MET A 122 -0.69 -15.47 -0.90
C MET A 122 -1.37 -16.82 -0.76
N ASP A 123 -0.57 -17.89 -0.73
CA ASP A 123 -1.00 -19.27 -0.52
C ASP A 123 -1.65 -19.49 0.86
N ASP A 124 -1.24 -18.72 1.88
CA ASP A 124 -1.82 -18.70 3.21
C ASP A 124 -1.95 -17.27 3.75
N ARG A 125 -3.17 -16.72 3.69
CA ARG A 125 -3.45 -15.37 4.15
C ARG A 125 -3.22 -15.20 5.66
N LYS A 126 -3.60 -16.19 6.48
CA LYS A 126 -3.46 -16.10 7.94
C LYS A 126 -1.98 -16.06 8.33
N LEU A 127 -1.19 -16.95 7.73
CA LEU A 127 0.25 -16.99 7.95
C LEU A 127 0.95 -15.71 7.49
N PHE A 128 0.50 -15.13 6.37
CA PHE A 128 1.02 -13.85 5.88
C PHE A 128 0.73 -12.70 6.86
N ILE A 129 -0.51 -12.58 7.34
CA ILE A 129 -0.91 -11.57 8.32
C ILE A 129 -0.13 -11.73 9.63
N SER A 130 0.02 -12.96 10.12
CA SER A 130 0.77 -13.24 11.35
C SER A 130 2.25 -12.83 11.30
N ALA A 131 2.81 -12.62 10.10
CA ALA A 131 4.17 -12.09 9.98
C ALA A 131 4.27 -10.61 10.40
N PHE A 132 3.22 -9.83 10.22
CA PHE A 132 3.15 -8.43 10.66
C PHE A 132 2.82 -8.34 12.16
N GLU A 133 1.88 -9.16 12.62
CA GLU A 133 1.46 -9.24 14.04
C GLU A 133 2.63 -9.62 14.94
N ALA A 134 3.54 -10.49 14.48
CA ALA A 134 4.75 -10.86 15.21
C ALA A 134 5.65 -9.67 15.58
N TYR A 135 5.53 -8.54 14.86
CA TYR A 135 6.23 -7.28 15.14
C TYR A 135 5.32 -6.23 15.79
N GLY A 136 4.13 -6.63 16.24
CA GLY A 136 3.16 -5.79 16.94
C GLY A 136 2.46 -4.77 16.04
N ILE A 137 2.32 -5.06 14.74
CA ILE A 137 1.47 -4.29 13.84
C ILE A 137 0.03 -4.77 14.06
N ASP A 138 -0.86 -3.84 14.37
CA ASP A 138 -2.29 -4.10 14.54
C ASP A 138 -2.95 -4.28 13.17
N MET A 139 -3.06 -5.55 12.73
CA MET A 139 -3.59 -5.90 11.42
C MET A 139 -5.12 -5.88 11.34
N ASP A 140 -5.84 -5.78 12.47
CA ASP A 140 -7.30 -5.59 12.48
C ASP A 140 -7.69 -4.22 11.93
N ASN A 141 -6.77 -3.25 12.04
CA ASN A 141 -6.95 -1.88 11.55
C ASN A 141 -6.19 -1.58 10.23
N VAL A 142 -5.74 -2.61 9.52
CA VAL A 142 -5.00 -2.46 8.25
C VAL A 142 -5.58 -3.38 7.18
N TYR A 143 -5.92 -2.82 6.04
CA TYR A 143 -6.26 -3.60 4.87
C TYR A 143 -5.04 -3.77 3.95
N VAL A 144 -4.86 -4.97 3.38
CA VAL A 144 -3.77 -5.27 2.45
C VAL A 144 -4.30 -5.38 1.03
N GLU A 145 -3.96 -4.40 0.19
CA GLU A 145 -4.23 -4.39 -1.23
C GLU A 145 -3.11 -5.09 -2.00
N ARG A 146 -3.48 -6.07 -2.81
CA ARG A 146 -2.56 -6.89 -3.61
C ARG A 146 -2.59 -6.43 -5.06
N ALA A 147 -1.89 -5.34 -5.34
CA ALA A 147 -1.85 -4.73 -6.66
C ALA A 147 -1.30 -5.68 -7.74
N GLY A 148 -0.48 -6.67 -7.36
CA GLY A 148 0.02 -7.69 -8.29
C GLY A 148 -1.05 -8.56 -8.96
N ASN A 149 -2.26 -8.62 -8.39
CA ASN A 149 -3.40 -9.33 -9.01
C ASN A 149 -3.96 -8.62 -10.25
N LEU A 150 -3.67 -7.34 -10.44
CA LEU A 150 -4.16 -6.56 -11.58
C LEU A 150 -3.46 -6.94 -12.90
N GLY A 151 -2.26 -7.54 -12.82
CA GLY A 151 -1.59 -8.16 -13.98
C GLY A 151 -1.10 -7.19 -15.06
N LEU A 152 -1.00 -5.88 -14.78
CA LEU A 152 -0.44 -4.90 -15.73
C LEU A 152 1.08 -4.96 -15.77
N ASP A 153 1.68 -4.37 -16.81
CA ASP A 153 3.10 -4.46 -17.13
C ASP A 153 4.04 -3.85 -16.08
N SER A 154 3.53 -3.00 -15.17
CA SER A 154 4.36 -2.41 -14.13
C SER A 154 3.67 -2.31 -12.78
N SER A 155 4.47 -2.45 -11.71
CA SER A 155 4.03 -2.26 -10.33
C SER A 155 3.42 -0.87 -10.12
N ALA A 156 4.00 0.17 -10.71
CA ALA A 156 3.52 1.54 -10.58
C ALA A 156 2.11 1.72 -11.15
N LYS A 157 1.82 1.17 -12.34
CA LYS A 157 0.47 1.20 -12.94
C LYS A 157 -0.54 0.43 -12.09
N ASN A 158 -0.17 -0.74 -11.59
CA ASN A 158 -1.02 -1.53 -10.71
C ASN A 158 -1.36 -0.77 -9.42
N LYS A 159 -0.36 -0.16 -8.77
CA LYS A 159 -0.55 0.62 -7.55
C LYS A 159 -1.36 1.90 -7.81
N GLU A 160 -1.19 2.55 -8.96
CA GLU A 160 -1.98 3.74 -9.36
C GLU A 160 -3.47 3.44 -9.38
N ILE A 161 -3.88 2.28 -9.92
CA ILE A 161 -5.29 1.86 -9.92
C ILE A 161 -5.81 1.74 -8.48
N VAL A 162 -5.01 1.16 -7.59
CA VAL A 162 -5.37 1.06 -6.17
C VAL A 162 -5.49 2.45 -5.55
N PHE A 163 -4.57 3.37 -5.82
CA PHE A 163 -4.63 4.74 -5.30
C PHE A 163 -5.91 5.46 -5.76
N LYS A 164 -6.25 5.37 -7.06
CA LYS A 164 -7.49 5.93 -7.63
C LYS A 164 -8.72 5.35 -6.94
N LYS A 165 -8.78 4.02 -6.74
CA LYS A 165 -9.89 3.36 -6.02
C LYS A 165 -10.22 4.03 -4.68
N TYR A 166 -9.19 4.42 -3.91
CA TYR A 166 -9.39 5.10 -2.62
C TYR A 166 -9.70 6.59 -2.80
N LEU A 167 -9.04 7.28 -3.71
CA LEU A 167 -9.26 8.69 -3.99
C LEU A 167 -10.67 8.96 -4.51
N ASP A 168 -11.20 8.11 -5.40
CA ASP A 168 -12.55 8.21 -5.98
C ASP A 168 -13.66 8.09 -4.93
N THR A 169 -13.36 7.56 -3.75
CA THR A 169 -14.32 7.56 -2.64
C THR A 169 -14.64 8.96 -2.10
N GLY A 170 -13.80 9.96 -2.39
CA GLY A 170 -13.93 11.33 -1.87
C GLY A 170 -13.76 11.47 -0.34
N LYS A 171 -13.37 10.40 0.35
CA LYS A 171 -13.28 10.36 1.82
C LYS A 171 -12.04 11.08 2.38
N TYR A 172 -10.97 11.18 1.60
CA TYR A 172 -9.65 11.57 2.09
C TYR A 172 -9.29 12.97 1.62
N LYS A 173 -8.83 13.81 2.56
CA LYS A 173 -8.24 15.14 2.29
C LYS A 173 -6.70 15.12 2.30
N ARG A 174 -6.13 14.02 2.73
CA ARG A 174 -4.69 13.80 2.67
C ARG A 174 -4.40 12.34 2.38
N ILE A 175 -3.52 12.09 1.43
CA ILE A 175 -2.97 10.77 1.13
C ILE A 175 -1.44 10.84 1.24
N ARG A 176 -0.83 9.84 1.87
CA ARG A 176 0.62 9.71 1.95
C ARG A 176 1.06 8.28 1.67
N LEU A 177 2.12 8.16 0.88
CA LEU A 177 2.71 6.88 0.49
C LEU A 177 4.13 6.78 1.03
N PHE A 178 4.46 5.62 1.60
CA PHE A 178 5.81 5.19 1.94
C PHE A 178 6.17 4.01 1.05
N ASP A 179 7.20 4.17 0.22
CA ASP A 179 7.61 3.18 -0.78
C ASP A 179 9.12 3.34 -1.05
N ASP A 180 9.86 2.27 -1.30
CA ASP A 180 11.28 2.34 -1.66
C ASP A 180 11.48 2.66 -3.14
N HIS A 181 10.49 2.33 -3.97
CA HIS A 181 10.57 2.45 -5.42
C HIS A 181 10.03 3.80 -5.91
N ILE A 182 10.90 4.59 -6.56
CA ILE A 182 10.59 5.97 -6.96
C ILE A 182 9.41 6.07 -7.95
N GLU A 183 9.25 5.08 -8.85
CA GLU A 183 8.18 5.07 -9.83
C GLU A 183 6.78 4.95 -9.19
N ASN A 184 6.67 4.20 -8.08
CA ASN A 184 5.42 4.10 -7.33
C ASN A 184 5.06 5.44 -6.69
N LEU A 185 6.06 6.18 -6.19
CA LEU A 185 5.89 7.50 -5.60
C LEU A 185 5.45 8.52 -6.66
N TYR A 186 6.05 8.46 -7.85
CA TYR A 186 5.64 9.32 -8.96
C TYR A 186 4.24 8.98 -9.48
N ALA A 187 3.86 7.70 -9.50
CA ALA A 187 2.50 7.29 -9.84
C ALA A 187 1.45 7.90 -8.89
N LEU A 188 1.74 7.96 -7.57
CA LEU A 188 0.87 8.67 -6.66
C LEU A 188 0.84 10.19 -6.94
N LEU A 189 2.01 10.81 -7.09
CA LEU A 189 2.10 12.27 -7.25
C LEU A 189 1.51 12.77 -8.57
N SER A 190 1.51 11.95 -9.63
CA SER A 190 0.88 12.30 -10.92
C SER A 190 -0.64 12.43 -10.85
N LEU A 191 -1.28 11.89 -9.81
CA LEU A 191 -2.72 12.00 -9.60
C LEU A 191 -3.14 13.35 -9.01
N ARG A 192 -2.19 14.19 -8.57
CA ARG A 192 -2.47 15.44 -7.83
C ARG A 192 -3.45 16.36 -8.57
N ASP A 193 -3.24 16.55 -9.86
CA ASP A 193 -4.06 17.46 -10.66
C ASP A 193 -5.50 16.98 -10.83
N ASN A 194 -5.72 15.66 -10.73
CA ASN A 194 -7.06 15.06 -10.81
C ASN A 194 -7.84 15.17 -9.48
N TYR A 195 -7.15 15.45 -8.36
CA TYR A 195 -7.76 15.53 -7.02
C TYR A 195 -7.27 16.81 -6.29
N PRO A 196 -7.64 18.02 -6.74
CA PRO A 196 -7.08 19.28 -6.25
C PRO A 196 -7.36 19.53 -4.76
N ASP A 197 -8.44 18.94 -4.22
CA ASP A 197 -8.81 19.07 -2.80
C ASP A 197 -8.05 18.12 -1.87
N VAL A 198 -7.13 17.28 -2.39
CA VAL A 198 -6.39 16.29 -1.63
C VAL A 198 -4.92 16.69 -1.52
N THR A 199 -4.38 16.67 -0.31
CA THR A 199 -2.94 16.85 -0.08
C THR A 199 -2.20 15.54 -0.32
N PHE A 200 -1.23 15.55 -1.24
CA PHE A 200 -0.41 14.39 -1.59
C PHE A 200 0.97 14.49 -0.95
N GLU A 201 1.39 13.41 -0.31
CA GLU A 201 2.72 13.27 0.28
C GLU A 201 3.32 11.91 -0.12
N ALA A 202 4.54 11.94 -0.66
CA ALA A 202 5.28 10.75 -1.05
C ALA A 202 6.63 10.70 -0.32
N TYR A 203 6.93 9.57 0.30
CA TYR A 203 8.14 9.37 1.10
C TYR A 203 8.92 8.16 0.58
N ARG A 204 10.11 8.41 0.02
CA ARG A 204 11.02 7.34 -0.35
C ARG A 204 11.64 6.73 0.89
N VAL A 205 11.48 5.42 1.05
CA VAL A 205 12.09 4.64 2.11
C VAL A 205 13.49 4.18 1.66
N LYS A 206 14.47 4.36 2.51
CA LYS A 206 15.84 3.87 2.29
C LYS A 206 16.04 2.52 3.00
N LYS A 207 17.08 1.79 2.64
CA LYS A 207 17.42 0.48 3.22
C LYS A 207 17.48 0.49 4.75
N ASP A 208 17.92 1.59 5.36
CA ASP A 208 17.99 1.73 6.82
C ASP A 208 16.64 2.14 7.46
N GLY A 209 15.59 2.24 6.69
CA GLY A 209 14.24 2.68 7.11
C GLY A 209 14.09 4.17 7.31
N SER A 210 15.10 4.99 7.00
CA SER A 210 14.93 6.44 6.93
C SER A 210 14.10 6.84 5.72
N THR A 211 13.43 8.00 5.81
CA THR A 211 12.50 8.44 4.76
C THR A 211 12.84 9.84 4.28
N ASN A 212 12.82 10.02 2.96
CA ASN A 212 12.94 11.34 2.32
C ASN A 212 11.63 11.71 1.63
N LYS A 213 11.09 12.90 1.92
CA LYS A 213 9.91 13.41 1.22
C LYS A 213 10.30 13.79 -0.22
N ILE A 214 9.56 13.24 -1.19
CA ILE A 214 9.71 13.57 -2.59
C ILE A 214 8.89 14.82 -2.88
N ARG A 215 9.53 15.79 -3.50
CA ARG A 215 8.89 17.02 -4.04
C ARG A 215 8.94 16.92 -5.55
N LYS A 216 7.80 16.97 -6.21
CA LYS A 216 7.67 17.04 -7.65
C LYS A 216 7.02 18.38 -7.98
#